data_49cd2729ebf3987587bbb83b3845c08d
#
_entry.id   49cd2729ebf3987587bbb83b3845c08d
#
_cell.length_a   1.000
_cell.length_b   1.000
_cell.length_c   1.000
_cell.angle_alpha   90.00
_cell.angle_beta   90.00
_cell.angle_gamma   90.00
#
_symmetry.space_group_name_H-M   'P 1'
#
loop_
_entity.id
_entity.type
_entity.pdbx_description
1 polymer ?
#
loop_
_entity_poly.entity_id
_entity_poly.type
_entity_poly.pdbx_seq_one_letter_code
_entity_poly.pdbx_strand_id
1 'polypeptide(L)'
;MDPRDELRLYGVEDDERQALCLLAACRRRPRGLAGGYCGRRSLASLTNVYSVSFAINCAAETKARDAAIDFLIDGITAERPRWCEIEFRFLDRQAGTFDRLCAALRRNGYIVQQYFQYGNYYRPFVGMTCAEYVAGLRSGIRRTLAQRTRKLERSGCACFELETGGAELERHMADYEVTYRNSWKGDESKPGFIRALIRQSAADGALRLGILYVDGTPAATQLAFTWAGKATMYKTAYDERFSKLGVGGIVIMKVIQHLVDIEHVAEIDFGVGEEAYKQEWFSQRRERWGILALHPLTVYGSTTIFCQVGGKLSKGVSAKISRGMAARIAKRPGAPTGPRPS
;
A
#
# COMPACT_ATOMS: atom_id res chain seq x y z
N MET A 1 -14.87 4.17 -4.36
CA MET A 1 -15.12 4.40 -5.80
C MET A 1 -16.03 5.61 -5.92
N ASP A 2 -15.81 6.50 -6.88
CA ASP A 2 -16.78 7.58 -7.17
C ASP A 2 -18.07 6.92 -7.67
N PRO A 3 -19.29 7.35 -7.25
CA PRO A 3 -20.54 6.74 -7.72
C PRO A 3 -20.71 6.75 -9.24
N ARG A 4 -19.97 7.60 -9.95
CA ARG A 4 -19.96 7.69 -11.41
C ARG A 4 -19.02 6.71 -12.09
N ASP A 5 -18.08 6.12 -11.34
CA ASP A 5 -17.14 5.14 -11.89
C ASP A 5 -17.86 3.81 -12.11
N GLU A 6 -17.46 3.09 -13.15
CA GLU A 6 -18.07 1.84 -13.56
C GLU A 6 -17.12 0.67 -13.27
N LEU A 7 -17.57 -0.31 -12.49
CA LEU A 7 -16.83 -1.55 -12.26
C LEU A 7 -16.72 -2.34 -13.57
N ARG A 8 -15.52 -2.84 -13.87
CA ARG A 8 -15.20 -3.72 -14.98
C ARG A 8 -14.49 -4.96 -14.45
N LEU A 9 -15.00 -6.11 -14.82
CA LEU A 9 -14.34 -7.39 -14.57
C LEU A 9 -13.93 -7.98 -15.92
N TYR A 10 -12.66 -8.31 -16.05
CA TYR A 10 -12.09 -8.95 -17.23
C TYR A 10 -11.56 -10.30 -16.82
N GLY A 11 -11.93 -11.33 -17.56
CA GLY A 11 -11.50 -12.69 -17.34
C GLY A 11 -10.93 -13.31 -18.60
N VAL A 12 -10.01 -14.24 -18.44
CA VAL A 12 -9.56 -15.18 -19.47
C VAL A 12 -9.83 -16.58 -18.97
N GLU A 13 -10.48 -17.37 -19.77
CA GLU A 13 -10.82 -18.77 -19.51
C GLU A 13 -10.12 -19.64 -20.54
N ASP A 14 -9.83 -20.88 -20.18
CA ASP A 14 -9.40 -21.91 -21.13
C ASP A 14 -10.59 -22.55 -21.85
N ASP A 15 -10.32 -23.53 -22.71
CA ASP A 15 -11.36 -24.27 -23.47
C ASP A 15 -12.32 -25.05 -22.56
N GLU A 16 -11.89 -25.38 -21.34
CA GLU A 16 -12.69 -26.06 -20.31
C GLU A 16 -13.45 -25.08 -19.40
N ARG A 17 -13.45 -23.78 -19.71
CA ARG A 17 -14.03 -22.66 -18.93
C ARG A 17 -13.44 -22.49 -17.52
N GLN A 18 -12.21 -22.92 -17.33
CA GLN A 18 -11.49 -22.63 -16.11
C GLN A 18 -10.86 -21.23 -16.19
N ALA A 19 -11.02 -20.42 -15.14
CA ALA A 19 -10.48 -19.09 -15.11
C ALA A 19 -8.94 -19.10 -15.03
N LEU A 20 -8.29 -18.66 -16.07
CA LEU A 20 -6.82 -18.50 -16.14
C LEU A 20 -6.35 -17.17 -15.60
N CYS A 21 -7.15 -16.13 -15.75
CA CYS A 21 -6.79 -14.78 -15.31
C CYS A 21 -8.05 -13.96 -15.01
N LEU A 22 -8.00 -13.17 -13.92
CA LEU A 22 -9.09 -12.25 -13.55
C LEU A 22 -8.52 -10.89 -13.14
N LEU A 23 -9.03 -9.82 -13.76
CA LEU A 23 -8.69 -8.44 -13.46
C LEU A 23 -9.95 -7.67 -13.02
N ALA A 24 -9.92 -7.14 -11.80
CA ALA A 24 -10.89 -6.16 -11.35
C ALA A 24 -10.39 -4.75 -11.67
N ALA A 25 -11.15 -4.02 -12.47
CA ALA A 25 -10.82 -2.68 -12.93
C ALA A 25 -12.00 -1.72 -12.77
N CYS A 26 -11.74 -0.46 -12.95
CA CYS A 26 -12.70 0.63 -12.85
C CYS A 26 -12.55 1.54 -14.06
N ARG A 27 -13.65 1.74 -14.81
CA ARG A 27 -13.72 2.81 -15.79
C ARG A 27 -13.95 4.12 -15.06
N ARG A 28 -12.92 4.96 -15.02
CA ARG A 28 -13.02 6.29 -14.39
C ARG A 28 -13.72 7.26 -15.32
N ARG A 29 -14.72 7.98 -14.81
CA ARG A 29 -15.34 9.09 -15.55
C ARG A 29 -14.49 10.36 -15.40
N PRO A 30 -14.39 11.17 -16.47
CA PRO A 30 -13.67 12.45 -16.44
C PRO A 30 -14.24 13.37 -15.36
N ARG A 31 -13.35 14.05 -14.62
CA ARG A 31 -13.70 15.06 -13.62
C ARG A 31 -13.38 16.44 -14.17
N GLY A 32 -14.33 17.40 -14.01
CA GLY A 32 -14.19 18.80 -14.43
C GLY A 32 -14.43 19.04 -15.93
N LEU A 33 -14.57 20.32 -16.28
CA LEU A 33 -14.92 20.78 -17.65
C LEU A 33 -13.87 20.35 -18.70
N ALA A 34 -12.60 20.38 -18.36
CA ALA A 34 -11.51 19.99 -19.28
C ALA A 34 -11.51 18.47 -19.60
N GLY A 35 -11.95 17.62 -18.70
CA GLY A 35 -11.98 16.16 -18.90
C GLY A 35 -13.10 15.71 -19.85
N GLY A 36 -14.22 16.47 -19.95
CA GLY A 36 -15.33 16.16 -20.85
C GLY A 36 -15.05 16.48 -22.31
N TYR A 37 -14.29 17.55 -22.56
CA TYR A 37 -13.98 18.01 -23.93
C TYR A 37 -12.99 17.11 -24.69
N CYS A 38 -12.15 16.35 -23.98
CA CYS A 38 -11.10 15.52 -24.61
C CYS A 38 -11.51 14.05 -24.83
N GLY A 39 -12.78 13.68 -24.57
CA GLY A 39 -13.22 12.29 -24.75
C GLY A 39 -12.40 11.27 -23.93
N ARG A 40 -11.91 11.66 -22.73
CA ARG A 40 -11.05 10.81 -21.90
C ARG A 40 -11.77 9.54 -21.51
N ARG A 41 -11.30 8.42 -22.00
CA ARG A 41 -11.69 7.08 -21.55
C ARG A 41 -10.52 6.46 -20.80
N SER A 42 -10.66 6.31 -19.49
CA SER A 42 -9.62 5.85 -18.57
C SER A 42 -10.05 4.56 -17.88
N LEU A 43 -9.20 3.55 -17.95
CA LEU A 43 -9.31 2.30 -17.19
C LEU A 43 -8.26 2.31 -16.07
N ALA A 44 -8.64 1.95 -14.87
CA ALA A 44 -7.71 1.84 -13.76
C ALA A 44 -7.94 0.55 -12.97
N SER A 45 -6.89 0.04 -12.32
CA SER A 45 -7.06 -1.01 -11.31
C SER A 45 -8.11 -0.59 -10.28
N LEU A 46 -8.89 -1.55 -9.77
CA LEU A 46 -9.89 -1.32 -8.73
C LEU A 46 -9.18 -1.05 -7.39
N THR A 47 -8.61 0.14 -7.27
CA THR A 47 -7.83 0.57 -6.10
C THR A 47 -8.19 1.98 -5.66
N ASN A 48 -7.98 2.25 -4.38
CA ASN A 48 -8.17 3.57 -3.78
C ASN A 48 -7.01 3.90 -2.83
N VAL A 49 -7.11 5.01 -2.08
CA VAL A 49 -6.08 5.44 -1.12
C VAL A 49 -5.90 4.49 0.07
N TYR A 50 -6.83 3.57 0.26
CA TYR A 50 -6.78 2.55 1.31
C TYR A 50 -6.26 1.20 0.82
N SER A 51 -5.99 1.04 -0.48
CA SER A 51 -5.46 -0.21 -1.02
C SER A 51 -3.99 -0.37 -0.69
N VAL A 52 -3.62 -1.55 -0.20
CA VAL A 52 -2.24 -1.91 0.17
C VAL A 52 -1.50 -2.55 -0.99
N SER A 53 -2.18 -3.34 -1.80
CA SER A 53 -1.61 -4.02 -2.95
C SER A 53 -2.68 -4.26 -3.99
N PHE A 54 -2.24 -4.54 -5.20
CA PHE A 54 -3.08 -4.98 -6.29
C PHE A 54 -2.36 -6.06 -7.08
N ALA A 55 -3.09 -7.06 -7.49
CA ALA A 55 -2.60 -8.10 -8.38
C ALA A 55 -3.68 -8.48 -9.39
N ILE A 56 -3.26 -8.96 -10.53
CA ILE A 56 -4.12 -9.72 -11.43
C ILE A 56 -4.11 -11.15 -10.91
N ASN A 57 -5.27 -11.70 -10.60
CA ASN A 57 -5.38 -13.10 -10.18
C ASN A 57 -5.19 -13.98 -11.40
N CYS A 58 -4.14 -14.78 -11.43
CA CYS A 58 -3.82 -15.66 -12.55
C CYS A 58 -3.52 -17.08 -12.05
N ALA A 59 -3.65 -18.04 -12.95
CA ALA A 59 -3.23 -19.40 -12.73
C ALA A 59 -1.77 -19.48 -12.28
N ALA A 60 -1.43 -20.50 -11.50
CA ALA A 60 -0.12 -20.65 -10.87
C ALA A 60 1.00 -20.94 -11.89
N GLU A 61 0.69 -21.63 -12.98
CA GLU A 61 1.69 -22.00 -13.99
C GLU A 61 2.17 -20.78 -14.79
N THR A 62 3.49 -20.58 -14.86
CA THR A 62 4.09 -19.36 -15.43
C THR A 62 3.76 -19.16 -16.91
N LYS A 63 3.81 -20.22 -17.71
CA LYS A 63 3.54 -20.11 -19.16
C LYS A 63 2.07 -19.80 -19.44
N ALA A 64 1.15 -20.50 -18.80
CA ALA A 64 -0.28 -20.26 -18.91
C ALA A 64 -0.64 -18.85 -18.41
N ARG A 65 -0.06 -18.43 -17.28
CA ARG A 65 -0.21 -17.08 -16.73
C ARG A 65 0.23 -15.99 -17.71
N ASP A 66 1.40 -16.14 -18.32
CA ASP A 66 1.95 -15.12 -19.22
C ASP A 66 1.12 -15.02 -20.50
N ALA A 67 0.66 -16.12 -21.05
CA ALA A 67 -0.27 -16.16 -22.19
C ALA A 67 -1.63 -15.53 -21.84
N ALA A 68 -2.18 -15.86 -20.67
CA ALA A 68 -3.44 -15.30 -20.21
C ALA A 68 -3.36 -13.77 -19.99
N ILE A 69 -2.25 -13.26 -19.46
CA ILE A 69 -2.02 -11.81 -19.32
C ILE A 69 -1.95 -11.13 -20.69
N ASP A 70 -1.26 -11.72 -21.65
CA ASP A 70 -1.19 -11.19 -23.01
C ASP A 70 -2.58 -11.12 -23.63
N PHE A 71 -3.34 -12.20 -23.57
CA PHE A 71 -4.68 -12.29 -24.11
C PHE A 71 -5.63 -11.28 -23.45
N LEU A 72 -5.53 -11.16 -22.11
CA LEU A 72 -6.29 -10.18 -21.33
C LEU A 72 -6.04 -8.74 -21.81
N ILE A 73 -4.78 -8.36 -21.96
CA ILE A 73 -4.41 -7.00 -22.39
C ILE A 73 -4.78 -6.76 -23.85
N ASP A 74 -4.61 -7.75 -24.72
CA ASP A 74 -5.02 -7.68 -26.13
C ASP A 74 -6.55 -7.44 -26.23
N GLY A 75 -7.36 -8.15 -25.46
CA GLY A 75 -8.81 -7.93 -25.38
C GLY A 75 -9.20 -6.55 -24.88
N ILE A 76 -8.59 -6.09 -23.77
CA ILE A 76 -8.84 -4.76 -23.19
C ILE A 76 -8.48 -3.66 -24.19
N THR A 77 -7.36 -3.76 -24.88
CA THR A 77 -6.87 -2.75 -25.82
C THR A 77 -7.60 -2.76 -27.16
N ALA A 78 -8.23 -3.88 -27.50
CA ALA A 78 -9.10 -4.03 -28.68
C ALA A 78 -10.45 -3.32 -28.54
N GLU A 79 -10.91 -3.03 -27.30
CA GLU A 79 -12.19 -2.35 -27.07
C GLU A 79 -12.32 -1.01 -27.83
N ARG A 80 -13.55 -0.69 -28.22
CA ARG A 80 -13.87 0.60 -28.89
C ARG A 80 -15.00 1.32 -28.12
N PRO A 81 -14.91 2.66 -28.01
CA PRO A 81 -13.76 3.51 -28.35
C PRO A 81 -12.53 3.16 -27.51
N ARG A 82 -11.33 3.45 -28.02
CA ARG A 82 -10.06 3.08 -27.36
C ARG A 82 -9.89 3.68 -25.98
N TRP A 83 -9.23 2.96 -25.11
CA TRP A 83 -8.75 3.49 -23.83
C TRP A 83 -7.63 4.50 -24.09
N CYS A 84 -7.83 5.75 -23.66
CA CYS A 84 -6.82 6.81 -23.76
C CYS A 84 -5.71 6.59 -22.73
N GLU A 85 -6.09 6.00 -21.60
CA GLU A 85 -5.26 5.80 -20.43
C GLU A 85 -5.63 4.48 -19.77
N ILE A 86 -4.62 3.68 -19.43
CA ILE A 86 -4.75 2.49 -18.58
C ILE A 86 -3.76 2.64 -17.43
N GLU A 87 -4.25 2.60 -16.19
CA GLU A 87 -3.44 2.77 -15.00
C GLU A 87 -3.59 1.58 -14.05
N PHE A 88 -2.51 0.86 -13.80
CA PHE A 88 -2.44 -0.15 -12.74
C PHE A 88 -1.58 0.37 -11.60
N ARG A 89 -2.09 0.27 -10.36
CA ARG A 89 -1.44 0.81 -9.16
C ARG A 89 -1.16 -0.30 -8.16
N PHE A 90 -0.17 -0.07 -7.29
CA PHE A 90 0.17 -0.95 -6.15
C PHE A 90 0.60 -2.37 -6.53
N LEU A 91 1.14 -2.52 -7.74
CA LEU A 91 1.68 -3.79 -8.23
C LEU A 91 3.01 -4.14 -7.53
N ASP A 92 3.25 -5.42 -7.33
CA ASP A 92 4.55 -5.89 -6.88
C ASP A 92 5.55 -5.84 -8.04
N ARG A 93 6.62 -5.05 -7.87
CA ARG A 93 7.64 -4.89 -8.91
C ARG A 93 8.43 -6.17 -9.17
N GLN A 94 8.55 -7.03 -8.16
CA GLN A 94 9.29 -8.28 -8.25
C GLN A 94 8.44 -9.44 -8.81
N ALA A 95 7.12 -9.27 -8.88
CA ALA A 95 6.25 -10.25 -9.51
C ALA A 95 6.47 -10.24 -11.04
N GLY A 96 6.66 -11.39 -11.66
CA GLY A 96 6.84 -11.51 -13.12
C GLY A 96 5.69 -10.89 -13.93
N THR A 97 4.51 -10.76 -13.35
CA THR A 97 3.33 -10.13 -13.95
C THR A 97 3.55 -8.64 -14.27
N PHE A 98 4.39 -7.91 -13.51
CA PHE A 98 4.64 -6.49 -13.74
C PHE A 98 5.29 -6.22 -15.10
N ASP A 99 6.38 -6.91 -15.38
CA ASP A 99 7.10 -6.71 -16.65
C ASP A 99 6.30 -7.25 -17.84
N ARG A 100 5.53 -8.33 -17.63
CA ARG A 100 4.63 -8.87 -18.66
C ARG A 100 3.53 -7.87 -19.05
N LEU A 101 2.89 -7.23 -18.06
CA LEU A 101 1.92 -6.17 -18.30
C LEU A 101 2.51 -5.01 -19.10
N CYS A 102 3.71 -4.55 -18.73
CA CYS A 102 4.41 -3.50 -19.46
C CYS A 102 4.68 -3.89 -20.92
N ALA A 103 5.13 -5.13 -21.15
CA ALA A 103 5.41 -5.65 -22.48
C ALA A 103 4.14 -5.75 -23.33
N ALA A 104 3.05 -6.32 -22.78
CA ALA A 104 1.77 -6.45 -23.46
C ALA A 104 1.16 -5.10 -23.84
N LEU A 105 1.18 -4.11 -22.95
CA LEU A 105 0.70 -2.76 -23.24
C LEU A 105 1.53 -2.07 -24.34
N ARG A 106 2.86 -2.21 -24.33
CA ARG A 106 3.73 -1.67 -25.38
C ARG A 106 3.46 -2.31 -26.72
N ARG A 107 3.31 -3.64 -26.77
CA ARG A 107 2.96 -4.39 -27.98
C ARG A 107 1.66 -3.88 -28.61
N ASN A 108 0.71 -3.46 -27.77
CA ASN A 108 -0.57 -2.88 -28.20
C ASN A 108 -0.52 -1.37 -28.49
N GLY A 109 0.69 -0.78 -28.65
CA GLY A 109 0.88 0.59 -29.08
C GLY A 109 0.77 1.66 -28.00
N TYR A 110 0.75 1.28 -26.70
CA TYR A 110 0.75 2.23 -25.61
C TYR A 110 2.16 2.68 -25.24
N ILE A 111 2.31 3.95 -24.91
CA ILE A 111 3.50 4.49 -24.24
C ILE A 111 3.36 4.20 -22.75
N VAL A 112 4.27 3.37 -22.23
CA VAL A 112 4.20 2.85 -20.85
C VAL A 112 5.22 3.53 -19.97
N GLN A 113 4.74 4.16 -18.92
CA GLN A 113 5.52 4.75 -17.82
C GLN A 113 5.38 3.90 -16.59
N GLN A 114 6.48 3.65 -15.91
CA GLN A 114 6.55 2.97 -14.64
C GLN A 114 6.89 4.01 -13.56
N TYR A 115 6.22 3.95 -12.41
CA TYR A 115 6.50 4.88 -11.32
C TYR A 115 6.44 4.18 -9.96
N PHE A 116 7.38 4.54 -9.11
CA PHE A 116 7.44 4.07 -7.73
C PHE A 116 6.28 4.68 -6.93
N GLN A 117 5.68 3.89 -6.05
CA GLN A 117 4.61 4.34 -5.16
C GLN A 117 5.05 4.35 -3.71
N TYR A 118 5.50 3.22 -3.18
CA TYR A 118 6.02 3.11 -1.81
C TYR A 118 6.77 1.79 -1.60
N GLY A 119 7.60 1.76 -0.53
CA GLY A 119 8.18 0.55 0.00
C GLY A 119 7.26 -0.10 1.03
N ASN A 120 7.25 -1.43 1.06
CA ASN A 120 6.47 -2.24 1.95
C ASN A 120 7.39 -3.16 2.74
N TYR A 121 7.40 -3.04 4.07
CA TYR A 121 8.16 -3.91 4.95
C TYR A 121 7.37 -5.17 5.26
N TYR A 122 8.01 -6.32 5.14
CA TYR A 122 7.40 -7.64 5.35
C TYR A 122 8.38 -8.66 5.92
N ARG A 123 7.86 -9.79 6.36
CA ARG A 123 8.67 -10.92 6.80
C ARG A 123 7.96 -12.25 6.52
N PRO A 124 8.66 -13.25 5.93
CA PRO A 124 8.22 -14.65 5.91
C PRO A 124 8.32 -15.26 7.32
N PHE A 125 7.33 -16.10 7.67
CA PHE A 125 7.25 -16.82 8.93
C PHE A 125 7.13 -18.34 8.76
N VAL A 126 7.34 -18.85 7.55
CA VAL A 126 7.26 -20.30 7.30
C VAL A 126 8.22 -21.06 8.21
N GLY A 127 7.68 -21.95 9.06
CA GLY A 127 8.45 -22.77 9.99
C GLY A 127 9.09 -22.01 11.15
N MET A 128 8.70 -20.77 11.40
CA MET A 128 9.22 -19.92 12.47
C MET A 128 8.16 -19.72 13.56
N THR A 129 8.58 -19.80 14.81
CA THR A 129 7.76 -19.42 15.97
C THR A 129 7.90 -17.94 16.29
N CYS A 130 6.92 -17.37 17.03
CA CYS A 130 7.04 -16.02 17.51
C CYS A 130 8.24 -15.82 18.47
N ALA A 131 8.58 -16.83 19.26
CA ALA A 131 9.72 -16.80 20.16
C ALA A 131 11.05 -16.66 19.38
N GLU A 132 11.23 -17.41 18.30
CA GLU A 132 12.41 -17.32 17.42
C GLU A 132 12.46 -15.96 16.72
N TYR A 133 11.31 -15.47 16.26
CA TYR A 133 11.22 -14.13 15.70
C TYR A 133 11.67 -13.04 16.69
N VAL A 134 11.15 -13.08 17.93
CA VAL A 134 11.53 -12.13 19.00
C VAL A 134 13.01 -12.23 19.34
N ALA A 135 13.58 -13.45 19.39
CA ALA A 135 15.01 -13.66 19.61
C ALA A 135 15.88 -12.98 18.54
N GLY A 136 15.40 -12.94 17.29
CA GLY A 136 16.05 -12.28 16.15
C GLY A 136 15.89 -10.75 16.09
N LEU A 137 15.02 -10.13 16.90
CA LEU A 137 14.89 -8.68 16.96
C LEU A 137 16.15 -8.00 17.52
N ARG A 138 16.39 -6.75 17.12
CA ARG A 138 17.47 -5.93 17.70
C ARG A 138 17.35 -5.91 19.22
N SER A 139 18.48 -6.07 19.92
CA SER A 139 18.52 -6.22 21.39
C SER A 139 17.81 -5.08 22.15
N GLY A 140 17.91 -3.84 21.66
CA GLY A 140 17.23 -2.69 22.25
C GLY A 140 15.71 -2.82 22.21
N ILE A 141 15.15 -3.20 21.06
CA ILE A 141 13.69 -3.37 20.87
C ILE A 141 13.21 -4.53 21.74
N ARG A 142 13.88 -5.69 21.62
CA ARG A 142 13.54 -6.88 22.40
C ARG A 142 13.51 -6.60 23.91
N ARG A 143 14.54 -5.92 24.43
CA ARG A 143 14.64 -5.57 25.85
C ARG A 143 13.52 -4.61 26.27
N THR A 144 13.30 -3.55 25.49
CA THR A 144 12.26 -2.56 25.79
C THR A 144 10.88 -3.17 25.75
N LEU A 145 10.58 -3.98 24.75
CA LEU A 145 9.30 -4.67 24.62
C LEU A 145 9.07 -5.61 25.78
N ALA A 146 10.03 -6.49 26.10
CA ALA A 146 9.94 -7.43 27.21
C ALA A 146 9.75 -6.71 28.57
N GLN A 147 10.48 -5.62 28.80
CA GLN A 147 10.37 -4.84 30.04
C GLN A 147 8.98 -4.20 30.18
N ARG A 148 8.49 -3.56 29.11
CA ARG A 148 7.18 -2.88 29.12
C ARG A 148 6.03 -3.87 29.25
N THR A 149 6.08 -4.99 28.52
CA THR A 149 5.08 -6.07 28.62
C THR A 149 5.01 -6.62 30.05
N ARG A 150 6.16 -6.99 30.63
CA ARG A 150 6.20 -7.48 32.04
C ARG A 150 5.68 -6.47 33.04
N LYS A 151 6.03 -5.17 32.87
CA LYS A 151 5.55 -4.11 33.75
C LYS A 151 4.02 -4.01 33.68
N LEU A 152 3.47 -4.02 32.47
CA LEU A 152 2.05 -3.91 32.23
C LEU A 152 1.28 -5.17 32.74
N GLU A 153 1.82 -6.37 32.52
CA GLU A 153 1.23 -7.63 33.04
C GLU A 153 1.25 -7.68 34.55
N ARG A 154 2.33 -7.25 35.21
CA ARG A 154 2.43 -7.21 36.70
C ARG A 154 1.48 -6.21 37.32
N SER A 155 1.08 -5.16 36.66
CA SER A 155 0.12 -4.19 37.18
C SER A 155 -1.28 -4.80 37.31
N GLY A 156 -1.57 -5.89 36.61
CA GLY A 156 -2.90 -6.53 36.56
C GLY A 156 -4.00 -5.70 35.91
N CYS A 157 -3.65 -4.52 35.39
CA CYS A 157 -4.62 -3.58 34.81
C CYS A 157 -4.77 -3.70 33.28
N ALA A 158 -4.01 -4.58 32.62
CA ALA A 158 -4.05 -4.72 31.17
C ALA A 158 -4.75 -6.01 30.73
N CYS A 159 -5.59 -5.89 29.72
CA CYS A 159 -6.24 -6.99 29.03
C CYS A 159 -6.04 -6.85 27.53
N PHE A 160 -5.76 -7.95 26.84
CA PHE A 160 -5.70 -8.00 25.37
C PHE A 160 -6.85 -8.83 24.83
N GLU A 161 -7.61 -8.27 23.91
CA GLU A 161 -8.68 -8.94 23.20
C GLU A 161 -8.40 -8.94 21.70
N LEU A 162 -8.74 -10.06 21.04
CA LEU A 162 -8.62 -10.20 19.59
C LEU A 162 -10.01 -10.50 19.02
N GLU A 163 -10.52 -9.57 18.22
CA GLU A 163 -11.79 -9.71 17.53
C GLU A 163 -11.57 -10.28 16.12
N THR A 164 -12.34 -11.30 15.77
CA THR A 164 -12.29 -11.98 14.46
C THR A 164 -13.65 -12.03 13.75
N GLY A 165 -14.71 -11.48 14.36
CA GLY A 165 -16.08 -11.48 13.81
C GLY A 165 -17.13 -12.05 14.78
N GLY A 166 -16.89 -11.96 16.10
CA GLY A 166 -17.81 -12.42 17.13
C GLY A 166 -18.96 -11.45 17.46
N ALA A 167 -19.69 -11.75 18.53
CA ALA A 167 -20.83 -10.94 19.01
C ALA A 167 -20.41 -9.53 19.46
N GLU A 168 -19.15 -9.36 19.87
CA GLU A 168 -18.59 -8.12 20.38
C GLU A 168 -18.03 -7.20 19.29
N LEU A 169 -18.18 -7.54 18.01
CA LEU A 169 -17.60 -6.82 16.88
C LEU A 169 -17.91 -5.31 16.90
N GLU A 170 -19.16 -4.95 17.17
CA GLU A 170 -19.58 -3.53 17.18
C GLU A 170 -18.95 -2.76 18.36
N ARG A 171 -18.81 -3.40 19.53
CA ARG A 171 -18.10 -2.83 20.68
C ARG A 171 -16.62 -2.61 20.35
N HIS A 172 -15.94 -3.63 19.85
CA HIS A 172 -14.52 -3.54 19.48
C HIS A 172 -14.28 -2.53 18.37
N MET A 173 -15.23 -2.38 17.44
CA MET A 173 -15.15 -1.37 16.39
C MET A 173 -15.28 0.06 16.97
N ALA A 174 -16.14 0.27 17.95
CA ALA A 174 -16.25 1.54 18.66
C ALA A 174 -14.96 1.86 19.45
N ASP A 175 -14.39 0.86 20.14
CA ASP A 175 -13.12 0.98 20.87
C ASP A 175 -11.94 1.31 19.94
N TYR A 176 -11.90 0.68 18.74
CA TYR A 176 -10.94 1.03 17.70
C TYR A 176 -11.07 2.51 17.29
N GLU A 177 -12.29 3.00 17.05
CA GLU A 177 -12.52 4.39 16.64
C GLU A 177 -12.11 5.40 17.70
N VAL A 178 -12.43 5.13 18.96
CA VAL A 178 -12.02 5.96 20.11
C VAL A 178 -10.49 6.02 20.19
N THR A 179 -9.83 4.86 20.16
CA THR A 179 -8.37 4.79 20.22
C THR A 179 -7.72 5.50 19.02
N TYR A 180 -8.28 5.32 17.81
CA TYR A 180 -7.76 5.96 16.61
C TYR A 180 -7.85 7.49 16.66
N ARG A 181 -8.99 8.02 17.13
CA ARG A 181 -9.21 9.46 17.31
C ARG A 181 -8.27 10.08 18.34
N ASN A 182 -7.99 9.36 19.44
CA ASN A 182 -7.11 9.81 20.52
C ASN A 182 -5.62 9.62 20.18
N SER A 183 -5.29 9.11 19.01
CA SER A 183 -3.91 8.92 18.57
C SER A 183 -3.36 10.15 17.82
N TRP A 184 -2.06 10.16 17.59
CA TRP A 184 -1.39 11.21 16.76
C TRP A 184 -1.94 11.33 15.33
N LYS A 185 -2.77 10.40 14.89
CA LYS A 185 -3.38 10.38 13.54
C LYS A 185 -4.62 11.25 13.44
N GLY A 186 -5.29 11.53 14.57
CA GLY A 186 -6.56 12.25 14.61
C GLY A 186 -7.72 11.48 13.98
N ASP A 187 -8.70 12.20 13.45
CA ASP A 187 -9.89 11.60 12.89
C ASP A 187 -9.62 10.79 11.62
N GLU A 188 -10.31 9.65 11.48
CA GLU A 188 -10.27 8.84 10.27
C GLU A 188 -10.95 9.58 9.10
N SER A 189 -10.24 9.74 7.98
CA SER A 189 -10.73 10.51 6.84
C SER A 189 -11.96 9.89 6.16
N LYS A 190 -12.16 8.58 6.28
CA LYS A 190 -13.30 7.84 5.73
C LYS A 190 -13.80 6.78 6.73
N PRO A 191 -14.39 7.18 7.86
CA PRO A 191 -14.80 6.24 8.91
C PRO A 191 -15.82 5.21 8.41
N GLY A 192 -16.77 5.61 7.58
CA GLY A 192 -17.75 4.68 6.99
C GLY A 192 -17.12 3.58 6.13
N PHE A 193 -16.03 3.90 5.41
CA PHE A 193 -15.29 2.88 4.65
C PHE A 193 -14.59 1.88 5.59
N ILE A 194 -13.95 2.35 6.65
CA ILE A 194 -13.26 1.47 7.60
C ILE A 194 -14.24 0.57 8.33
N ARG A 195 -15.40 1.10 8.77
CA ARG A 195 -16.46 0.27 9.36
C ARG A 195 -16.94 -0.83 8.42
N ALA A 196 -17.22 -0.48 7.17
CA ALA A 196 -17.65 -1.45 6.17
C ALA A 196 -16.56 -2.51 5.90
N LEU A 197 -15.28 -2.09 5.84
CA LEU A 197 -14.15 -3.00 5.67
C LEU A 197 -14.02 -3.97 6.84
N ILE A 198 -14.14 -3.50 8.08
CA ILE A 198 -14.08 -4.35 9.28
C ILE A 198 -15.21 -5.38 9.26
N ARG A 199 -16.47 -4.95 9.02
CA ARG A 199 -17.62 -5.85 8.98
C ARG A 199 -17.50 -6.89 7.86
N GLN A 200 -17.09 -6.47 6.66
CA GLN A 200 -16.91 -7.40 5.55
C GLN A 200 -15.78 -8.39 5.84
N SER A 201 -14.65 -7.92 6.33
CA SER A 201 -13.53 -8.79 6.69
C SER A 201 -13.87 -9.76 7.81
N ALA A 202 -14.73 -9.37 8.75
CA ALA A 202 -15.26 -10.25 9.77
C ALA A 202 -16.15 -11.35 9.15
N ALA A 203 -17.07 -10.98 8.26
CA ALA A 203 -17.92 -11.92 7.55
C ALA A 203 -17.12 -12.92 6.69
N ASP A 204 -16.00 -12.46 6.11
CA ASP A 204 -15.10 -13.28 5.29
C ASP A 204 -14.09 -14.10 6.14
N GLY A 205 -14.12 -13.99 7.49
CA GLY A 205 -13.17 -14.66 8.38
C GLY A 205 -11.75 -14.08 8.34
N ALA A 206 -11.56 -12.95 7.66
CA ALA A 206 -10.26 -12.33 7.42
C ALA A 206 -9.85 -11.31 8.49
N LEU A 207 -10.77 -10.88 9.38
CA LEU A 207 -10.51 -9.83 10.38
C LEU A 207 -9.60 -10.33 11.50
N ARG A 208 -8.62 -9.50 11.89
CA ARG A 208 -7.83 -9.62 13.14
C ARG A 208 -7.68 -8.23 13.73
N LEU A 209 -8.59 -7.88 14.64
CA LEU A 209 -8.57 -6.60 15.34
C LEU A 209 -8.13 -6.81 16.80
N GLY A 210 -6.85 -6.56 17.07
CA GLY A 210 -6.28 -6.59 18.40
C GLY A 210 -6.56 -5.28 19.13
N ILE A 211 -7.05 -5.36 20.37
CA ILE A 211 -7.25 -4.22 21.26
C ILE A 211 -6.57 -4.52 22.60
N LEU A 212 -5.76 -3.58 23.05
CA LEU A 212 -5.13 -3.60 24.37
C LEU A 212 -5.80 -2.58 25.26
N TYR A 213 -6.40 -3.05 26.34
CA TYR A 213 -7.01 -2.23 27.36
C TYR A 213 -6.04 -2.00 28.52
N VAL A 214 -6.13 -0.82 29.15
CA VAL A 214 -5.46 -0.47 30.40
C VAL A 214 -6.51 0.14 31.32
N ASP A 215 -6.71 -0.44 32.49
CA ASP A 215 -7.77 -0.06 33.42
C ASP A 215 -9.16 0.04 32.74
N GLY A 216 -9.49 -0.95 31.91
CA GLY A 216 -10.75 -1.01 31.16
C GLY A 216 -10.89 0.00 30.02
N THR A 217 -9.87 0.85 29.78
CA THR A 217 -9.87 1.85 28.72
C THR A 217 -9.11 1.31 27.50
N PRO A 218 -9.64 1.40 26.25
CA PRO A 218 -8.94 0.97 25.07
C PRO A 218 -7.73 1.88 24.82
N ALA A 219 -6.52 1.34 25.02
CA ALA A 219 -5.26 2.06 25.01
C ALA A 219 -4.50 1.94 23.69
N ALA A 220 -4.61 0.81 22.99
CA ALA A 220 -3.98 0.61 21.69
C ALA A 220 -4.76 -0.39 20.85
N THR A 221 -4.71 -0.23 19.53
CA THR A 221 -5.36 -1.12 18.57
C THR A 221 -4.44 -1.46 17.41
N GLN A 222 -4.57 -2.70 16.91
CA GLN A 222 -3.96 -3.17 15.67
C GLN A 222 -5.04 -3.80 14.80
N LEU A 223 -5.42 -3.12 13.75
CA LEU A 223 -6.28 -3.68 12.71
C LEU A 223 -5.41 -4.44 11.71
N ALA A 224 -5.68 -5.72 11.53
CA ALA A 224 -4.99 -6.58 10.58
C ALA A 224 -6.00 -7.46 9.82
N PHE A 225 -5.57 -7.95 8.66
CA PHE A 225 -6.34 -8.85 7.82
C PHE A 225 -5.50 -10.05 7.41
N THR A 226 -6.12 -11.24 7.35
CA THR A 226 -5.48 -12.46 6.88
C THR A 226 -6.16 -12.97 5.61
N TRP A 227 -5.37 -13.39 4.63
CA TRP A 227 -5.86 -14.02 3.42
C TRP A 227 -4.81 -14.93 2.80
N ALA A 228 -5.21 -16.16 2.45
CA ALA A 228 -4.34 -17.14 1.80
C ALA A 228 -2.96 -17.30 2.48
N GLY A 229 -2.94 -17.42 3.80
CA GLY A 229 -1.73 -17.60 4.59
C GLY A 229 -0.86 -16.34 4.76
N LYS A 230 -1.36 -15.17 4.37
CA LYS A 230 -0.68 -13.88 4.55
C LYS A 230 -1.48 -12.98 5.45
N ALA A 231 -0.78 -12.23 6.31
CA ALA A 231 -1.38 -11.22 7.15
C ALA A 231 -0.86 -9.83 6.79
N THR A 232 -1.75 -8.85 6.76
CA THR A 232 -1.42 -7.44 6.58
C THR A 232 -1.73 -6.66 7.85
N MET A 233 -0.72 -6.09 8.48
CA MET A 233 -0.83 -5.17 9.62
C MET A 233 -1.28 -3.81 9.08
N TYR A 234 -2.59 -3.60 8.98
CA TYR A 234 -3.19 -2.53 8.19
C TYR A 234 -3.14 -1.17 8.85
N LYS A 235 -3.60 -1.08 10.11
CA LYS A 235 -3.58 0.17 10.88
C LYS A 235 -3.27 -0.11 12.34
N THR A 236 -2.26 0.59 12.86
CA THR A 236 -1.93 0.64 14.29
C THR A 236 -2.26 2.01 14.83
N ALA A 237 -2.91 2.07 15.98
CA ALA A 237 -3.13 3.32 16.71
C ALA A 237 -2.99 3.07 18.22
N TYR A 238 -2.64 4.10 18.98
CA TYR A 238 -2.67 4.09 20.43
C TYR A 238 -3.07 5.47 20.96
N ASP A 239 -3.79 5.49 22.06
CA ASP A 239 -4.13 6.72 22.76
C ASP A 239 -2.85 7.32 23.37
N GLU A 240 -2.57 8.58 23.06
CA GLU A 240 -1.32 9.26 23.48
C GLU A 240 -1.15 9.32 24.99
N ARG A 241 -2.23 9.25 25.76
CA ARG A 241 -2.17 9.19 27.24
C ARG A 241 -1.38 7.98 27.73
N PHE A 242 -1.40 6.88 26.99
CA PHE A 242 -0.70 5.62 27.33
C PHE A 242 0.66 5.46 26.61
N SER A 243 1.13 6.48 25.91
CA SER A 243 2.38 6.41 25.10
C SER A 243 3.60 5.94 25.90
N LYS A 244 3.74 6.41 27.15
CA LYS A 244 4.86 6.02 28.06
C LYS A 244 4.88 4.53 28.42
N LEU A 245 3.74 3.85 28.32
CA LEU A 245 3.63 2.41 28.60
C LEU A 245 4.09 1.55 27.40
N GLY A 246 4.20 2.14 26.20
CA GLY A 246 4.60 1.44 24.98
C GLY A 246 3.53 0.50 24.44
N VAL A 247 2.26 0.81 24.71
CA VAL A 247 1.09 0.00 24.34
C VAL A 247 0.99 -0.33 22.85
N GLY A 248 1.44 0.59 21.97
CA GLY A 248 1.45 0.36 20.52
C GLY A 248 2.37 -0.79 20.11
N GLY A 249 3.57 -0.90 20.68
CA GLY A 249 4.45 -2.04 20.43
C GLY A 249 3.93 -3.34 21.01
N ILE A 250 3.27 -3.28 22.19
CA ILE A 250 2.69 -4.46 22.84
C ILE A 250 1.54 -5.02 22.03
N VAL A 251 0.59 -4.19 21.55
CA VAL A 251 -0.53 -4.66 20.72
C VAL A 251 -0.06 -5.26 19.40
N ILE A 252 0.93 -4.65 18.73
CA ILE A 252 1.56 -5.22 17.53
C ILE A 252 2.10 -6.62 17.82
N MET A 253 2.88 -6.79 18.92
CA MET A 253 3.48 -8.07 19.27
C MET A 253 2.44 -9.13 19.59
N LYS A 254 1.38 -8.79 20.34
CA LYS A 254 0.30 -9.72 20.68
C LYS A 254 -0.42 -10.23 19.42
N VAL A 255 -0.66 -9.34 18.44
CA VAL A 255 -1.26 -9.73 17.16
C VAL A 255 -0.28 -10.60 16.33
N ILE A 256 1.00 -10.24 16.24
CA ILE A 256 2.02 -11.07 15.58
C ILE A 256 2.09 -12.45 16.23
N GLN A 257 2.11 -12.53 17.56
CA GLN A 257 2.12 -13.79 18.28
C GLN A 257 0.94 -14.69 17.89
N HIS A 258 -0.27 -14.15 17.86
CA HIS A 258 -1.45 -14.90 17.43
C HIS A 258 -1.33 -15.38 15.97
N LEU A 259 -0.95 -14.49 15.06
CA LEU A 259 -0.81 -14.81 13.64
C LEU A 259 0.23 -15.90 13.37
N VAL A 260 1.33 -15.89 14.11
CA VAL A 260 2.44 -16.84 13.92
C VAL A 260 2.20 -18.16 14.65
N ASP A 261 1.86 -18.11 15.96
CA ASP A 261 1.83 -19.29 16.81
C ASP A 261 0.48 -20.03 16.74
N ILE A 262 -0.61 -19.33 16.40
CA ILE A 262 -1.96 -19.92 16.34
C ILE A 262 -2.43 -20.14 14.91
N GLU A 263 -2.27 -19.12 14.03
CA GLU A 263 -2.78 -19.21 12.65
C GLU A 263 -1.72 -19.72 11.66
N HIS A 264 -0.45 -19.77 12.07
CA HIS A 264 0.66 -20.24 11.24
C HIS A 264 0.75 -19.54 9.88
N VAL A 265 0.56 -18.22 9.87
CA VAL A 265 0.65 -17.45 8.64
C VAL A 265 2.05 -17.53 8.02
N ALA A 266 2.13 -17.67 6.72
CA ALA A 266 3.39 -17.80 6.00
C ALA A 266 4.12 -16.46 5.86
N GLU A 267 3.41 -15.33 5.88
CA GLU A 267 3.98 -13.99 5.71
C GLU A 267 3.16 -12.95 6.48
N ILE A 268 3.86 -11.98 7.08
CA ILE A 268 3.24 -10.78 7.63
C ILE A 268 3.86 -9.55 6.97
N ASP A 269 3.04 -8.56 6.55
CA ASP A 269 3.49 -7.28 6.06
C ASP A 269 2.85 -6.08 6.80
N PHE A 270 3.55 -4.92 6.79
CA PHE A 270 3.09 -3.69 7.44
C PHE A 270 2.31 -2.75 6.51
N GLY A 271 1.82 -3.27 5.39
CA GLY A 271 1.02 -2.46 4.47
C GLY A 271 1.79 -1.27 3.88
N VAL A 272 1.08 -0.15 3.73
CA VAL A 272 1.59 1.06 3.08
C VAL A 272 2.54 1.84 3.99
N GLY A 273 3.63 2.38 3.42
CA GLY A 273 4.50 3.37 4.06
C GLY A 273 5.83 2.80 4.55
N GLU A 274 6.80 3.69 4.67
CA GLU A 274 8.19 3.41 5.05
C GLU A 274 8.57 4.11 6.37
N GLU A 275 7.63 4.19 7.31
CA GLU A 275 7.89 4.74 8.62
C GLU A 275 9.00 3.95 9.33
N ALA A 276 9.94 4.66 9.95
CA ALA A 276 11.17 4.08 10.52
C ALA A 276 10.91 2.90 11.46
N TYR A 277 9.83 2.95 12.24
CA TYR A 277 9.52 1.85 13.16
C TYR A 277 9.24 0.52 12.44
N LYS A 278 8.68 0.54 11.21
CA LYS A 278 8.36 -0.69 10.47
C LYS A 278 9.61 -1.49 10.12
N GLN A 279 10.70 -0.79 9.78
CA GLN A 279 11.99 -1.40 9.51
C GLN A 279 12.59 -2.08 10.77
N GLU A 280 12.22 -1.60 11.96
CA GLU A 280 12.67 -2.20 13.21
C GLU A 280 12.02 -3.55 13.48
N TRP A 281 10.78 -3.74 13.01
CA TRP A 281 10.04 -5.00 13.13
C TRP A 281 10.39 -5.98 12.00
N PHE A 282 10.37 -5.51 10.75
CA PHE A 282 10.60 -6.34 9.56
C PHE A 282 11.73 -5.76 8.71
N SER A 283 12.78 -6.54 8.52
CA SER A 283 13.97 -6.10 7.77
C SER A 283 13.83 -6.26 6.26
N GLN A 284 12.92 -7.10 5.79
CA GLN A 284 12.72 -7.30 4.36
C GLN A 284 11.81 -6.21 3.80
N ARG A 285 12.17 -5.70 2.60
CA ARG A 285 11.48 -4.62 1.92
C ARG A 285 11.23 -4.99 0.47
N ARG A 286 10.01 -4.78 0.00
CA ARG A 286 9.64 -4.87 -1.40
C ARG A 286 9.01 -3.56 -1.87
N GLU A 287 8.92 -3.38 -3.18
CA GLU A 287 8.44 -2.13 -3.75
C GLU A 287 7.10 -2.32 -4.44
N ARG A 288 6.23 -1.35 -4.23
CA ARG A 288 4.97 -1.22 -4.97
C ARG A 288 5.12 -0.15 -6.03
N TRP A 289 4.78 -0.52 -7.25
CA TRP A 289 4.92 0.32 -8.42
C TRP A 289 3.59 0.48 -9.14
N GLY A 290 3.48 1.56 -9.92
CA GLY A 290 2.40 1.78 -10.85
C GLY A 290 2.85 1.70 -12.30
N ILE A 291 1.91 1.35 -13.16
CA ILE A 291 2.02 1.38 -14.62
C ILE A 291 1.00 2.39 -15.11
N LEU A 292 1.45 3.40 -15.84
CA LEU A 292 0.60 4.33 -16.58
C LEU A 292 0.86 4.14 -18.08
N ALA A 293 -0.14 3.67 -18.78
CA ALA A 293 -0.10 3.45 -20.23
C ALA A 293 -0.99 4.47 -20.92
N LEU A 294 -0.41 5.25 -21.86
CA LEU A 294 -1.09 6.30 -22.61
C LEU A 294 -1.10 5.94 -24.10
N HIS A 295 -2.29 6.02 -24.72
CA HIS A 295 -2.42 5.72 -26.14
C HIS A 295 -2.12 6.97 -26.99
N PRO A 296 -1.04 6.98 -27.81
CA PRO A 296 -0.57 8.18 -28.50
C PRO A 296 -1.51 8.69 -29.60
N LEU A 297 -2.39 7.84 -30.13
CA LEU A 297 -3.36 8.22 -31.17
C LEU A 297 -4.70 8.74 -30.60
N THR A 298 -4.78 9.02 -29.30
CA THR A 298 -5.93 9.67 -28.69
C THR A 298 -5.58 11.10 -28.30
N VAL A 299 -6.52 12.04 -28.43
CA VAL A 299 -6.27 13.46 -28.10
C VAL A 299 -5.75 13.61 -26.67
N TYR A 300 -6.39 12.94 -25.72
CA TYR A 300 -5.96 12.97 -24.32
C TYR A 300 -4.57 12.34 -24.12
N GLY A 301 -4.32 11.18 -24.71
CA GLY A 301 -3.04 10.48 -24.59
C GLY A 301 -1.89 11.30 -25.18
N SER A 302 -2.04 11.81 -26.41
CA SER A 302 -1.01 12.61 -27.06
C SER A 302 -0.71 13.91 -26.31
N THR A 303 -1.73 14.65 -25.87
CA THR A 303 -1.53 15.89 -25.10
C THR A 303 -0.85 15.62 -23.75
N THR A 304 -1.24 14.54 -23.05
CA THR A 304 -0.63 14.15 -21.79
C THR A 304 0.85 13.76 -21.96
N ILE A 305 1.17 12.98 -22.98
CA ILE A 305 2.56 12.61 -23.33
C ILE A 305 3.38 13.88 -23.62
N PHE A 306 2.85 14.78 -24.45
CA PHE A 306 3.54 16.03 -24.81
C PHE A 306 3.82 16.90 -23.57
N CYS A 307 2.83 17.10 -22.71
CA CYS A 307 3.00 17.85 -21.46
C CYS A 307 4.04 17.23 -20.51
N GLN A 308 4.08 15.91 -20.42
CA GLN A 308 5.06 15.22 -19.58
C GLN A 308 6.48 15.29 -20.11
N VAL A 309 6.65 15.19 -21.45
CA VAL A 309 7.96 15.33 -22.10
C VAL A 309 8.43 16.79 -22.01
N GLY A 310 7.56 17.77 -22.30
CA GLY A 310 7.85 19.19 -22.16
C GLY A 310 8.23 19.59 -20.73
N GLY A 311 7.49 19.07 -19.71
CA GLY A 311 7.78 19.30 -18.30
C GLY A 311 9.10 18.68 -17.81
N LYS A 312 9.52 17.54 -18.38
CA LYS A 312 10.85 16.96 -18.11
C LYS A 312 11.98 17.76 -18.76
N LEU A 313 11.77 18.25 -19.98
CA LEU A 313 12.73 19.10 -20.68
C LEU A 313 12.92 20.44 -19.95
N SER A 314 11.84 21.09 -19.50
CA SER A 314 11.91 22.35 -18.77
C SER A 314 12.62 22.19 -17.42
N LYS A 315 12.37 21.12 -16.66
CA LYS A 315 13.10 20.80 -15.43
C LYS A 315 14.58 20.49 -15.68
N GLY A 316 14.89 19.78 -16.76
CA GLY A 316 16.27 19.48 -17.18
C GLY A 316 17.04 20.73 -17.61
N VAL A 317 16.40 21.66 -18.32
CA VAL A 317 16.97 22.95 -18.70
C VAL A 317 17.17 23.84 -17.48
N SER A 318 16.20 23.95 -16.58
CA SER A 318 16.31 24.73 -15.34
C SER A 318 17.43 24.19 -14.42
N ALA A 319 17.58 22.86 -14.30
CA ALA A 319 18.66 22.25 -13.53
C ALA A 319 20.05 22.46 -14.17
N LYS A 320 20.14 22.52 -15.51
CA LYS A 320 21.39 22.89 -16.22
C LYS A 320 21.72 24.35 -16.05
N ILE A 321 20.74 25.24 -16.11
CA ILE A 321 20.93 26.69 -15.92
C ILE A 321 21.39 26.99 -14.50
N SER A 322 20.77 26.38 -13.49
CA SER A 322 21.16 26.56 -12.08
C SER A 322 22.58 26.03 -11.80
N ARG A 323 22.97 24.86 -12.37
CA ARG A 323 24.36 24.36 -12.27
C ARG A 323 25.35 25.26 -13.01
N GLY A 324 24.97 25.79 -14.17
CA GLY A 324 25.79 26.72 -14.94
C GLY A 324 25.98 28.08 -14.22
N MET A 325 24.96 28.60 -13.54
CA MET A 325 25.06 29.81 -12.70
C MET A 325 25.92 29.56 -11.46
N ALA A 326 25.74 28.43 -10.76
CA ALA A 326 26.57 28.11 -9.60
C ALA A 326 28.06 27.97 -9.97
N ALA A 327 28.37 27.34 -11.13
CA ALA A 327 29.73 27.23 -11.63
C ALA A 327 30.34 28.57 -12.08
N ARG A 328 29.52 29.52 -12.53
CA ARG A 328 29.98 30.89 -12.87
C ARG A 328 30.22 31.75 -11.62
N ILE A 329 29.44 31.56 -10.56
CA ILE A 329 29.66 32.29 -9.28
C ILE A 329 30.94 31.76 -8.59
N ALA A 330 31.23 30.47 -8.67
CA ALA A 330 32.45 29.87 -8.11
C ALA A 330 33.74 30.23 -8.87
N LYS A 331 33.64 30.76 -10.10
CA LYS A 331 34.78 31.19 -10.94
C LYS A 331 35.06 32.70 -10.92
N ARG A 332 34.44 33.52 -10.06
CA ARG A 332 34.86 34.93 -9.90
C ARG A 332 36.12 35.00 -9.04
N PRO A 333 37.26 35.54 -9.58
CA PRO A 333 38.45 35.75 -8.77
C PRO A 333 38.22 36.93 -7.81
N GLY A 334 38.58 36.70 -6.56
CA GLY A 334 38.95 37.60 -5.49
C GLY A 334 38.37 39.02 -5.47
N ALA A 335 37.51 39.28 -4.48
CA ALA A 335 37.38 40.61 -3.91
C ALA A 335 38.42 40.77 -2.78
N PRO A 336 39.07 41.95 -2.66
CA PRO A 336 40.17 42.15 -1.72
C PRO A 336 39.68 42.18 -0.28
N THR A 337 40.41 41.50 0.60
CA THR A 337 40.24 41.54 2.04
C THR A 337 40.66 42.91 2.56
N GLY A 338 39.72 43.75 3.00
CA GLY A 338 39.98 44.96 3.81
C GLY A 338 40.29 44.60 5.27
N PRO A 339 41.08 45.43 5.99
CA PRO A 339 41.57 45.10 7.33
C PRO A 339 40.47 45.23 8.39
N ARG A 340 40.52 44.33 9.38
CA ARG A 340 39.69 44.41 10.60
C ARG A 340 40.15 45.62 11.45
N PRO A 341 39.23 46.42 12.01
CA PRO A 341 39.59 47.33 13.08
C PRO A 341 39.69 46.59 14.43
N SER A 342 40.63 47.10 15.21
CA SER A 342 41.04 46.75 16.57
C SER A 342 39.93 46.72 17.59
#